data_32e3da240583cc6957c8623d42355585
#
_entry.id   32e3da240583cc6957c8623d42355585
#
_cell.length_a   1.000
_cell.length_b   1.000
_cell.length_c   1.000
_cell.angle_alpha   90.00
_cell.angle_beta   90.00
_cell.angle_gamma   90.00
#
_symmetry.space_group_name_H-M   'P 1'
#
loop_
_entity.id
_entity.type
_entity.pdbx_description
1 polymer ?
#
loop_
_entity_poly.entity_id
_entity_poly.type
_entity_poly.pdbx_seq_one_letter_code
_entity_poly.pdbx_strand_id
1 'polypeptide(L)'
;MKNLARILRDIKDLQGPKILHLHTIKGKGFAPAEMHATEWHAPGKFDPVTGERFIANTEGMPPLFQDVFGNTLVELAEANPKIVGVTPAMPSGCSMNILMSKMPKRASM
;
A
#
# COMPACT_ATOMS: atom_id res chain seq x y z
N MET A 1 -19.90 -2.38 11.59
CA MET A 1 -20.79 -1.30 11.12
C MET A 1 -21.83 -0.86 12.17
N LYS A 2 -22.63 -1.77 12.79
CA LYS A 2 -23.68 -1.38 13.76
C LYS A 2 -23.15 -0.51 14.94
N ASN A 3 -21.99 -0.87 15.52
CA ASN A 3 -21.39 -0.10 16.62
C ASN A 3 -20.99 1.32 16.22
N LEU A 4 -20.39 1.50 15.03
CA LEU A 4 -20.01 2.82 14.54
C LEU A 4 -21.23 3.71 14.33
N ALA A 5 -22.30 3.18 13.72
CA ALA A 5 -23.53 3.92 13.50
C ALA A 5 -24.21 4.34 14.82
N ARG A 6 -24.09 3.52 15.88
CA ARG A 6 -24.56 3.87 17.22
C ARG A 6 -23.73 5.00 17.81
N ILE A 7 -22.39 4.88 17.80
CA ILE A 7 -21.47 5.90 18.33
C ILE A 7 -21.69 7.24 17.61
N LEU A 8 -21.82 7.24 16.28
CA LEU A 8 -22.07 8.46 15.52
C LEU A 8 -23.41 9.13 15.90
N ARG A 9 -24.44 8.34 16.20
CA ARG A 9 -25.70 8.88 16.71
C ARG A 9 -25.55 9.46 18.12
N ASP A 10 -24.79 8.79 18.99
CA ASP A 10 -24.62 9.22 20.38
C ASP A 10 -23.82 10.52 20.48
N ILE A 11 -22.86 10.76 19.56
CA ILE A 11 -21.99 11.95 19.61
C ILE A 11 -22.48 13.11 18.76
N LYS A 12 -23.46 12.94 17.86
CA LYS A 12 -23.86 13.98 16.90
C LYS A 12 -24.37 15.26 17.59
N ASP A 13 -25.08 15.12 18.71
CA ASP A 13 -25.73 16.21 19.43
C ASP A 13 -24.88 16.76 20.59
N LEU A 14 -23.69 16.21 20.85
CA LEU A 14 -22.76 16.74 21.83
C LEU A 14 -22.31 18.15 21.43
N GLN A 15 -22.19 19.05 22.39
CA GLN A 15 -21.70 20.41 22.14
C GLN A 15 -20.16 20.46 22.13
N GLY A 16 -19.61 21.45 21.43
CA GLY A 16 -18.17 21.69 21.34
C GLY A 16 -17.45 20.81 20.33
N PRO A 17 -16.14 20.98 20.17
CA PRO A 17 -15.30 20.19 19.25
C PRO A 17 -15.23 18.74 19.70
N LYS A 18 -15.26 17.81 18.73
CA LYS A 18 -15.23 16.37 18.96
C LYS A 18 -14.18 15.70 18.11
N ILE A 19 -13.48 14.74 18.67
CA ILE A 19 -12.54 13.87 17.96
C ILE A 19 -13.04 12.43 18.09
N LEU A 20 -13.36 11.80 16.97
CA LEU A 20 -13.67 10.38 16.90
C LEU A 20 -12.51 9.64 16.23
N HIS A 21 -11.72 8.92 17.02
CA HIS A 21 -10.65 8.08 16.49
C HIS A 21 -11.20 6.70 16.13
N LEU A 22 -11.15 6.36 14.83
CA LEU A 22 -11.58 5.08 14.30
C LEU A 22 -10.38 4.19 13.99
N HIS A 23 -10.33 3.02 14.61
CA HIS A 23 -9.35 1.99 14.31
C HIS A 23 -9.98 0.92 13.41
N THR A 24 -9.52 0.82 12.18
CA THR A 24 -10.04 -0.12 11.18
C THR A 24 -8.96 -1.07 10.69
N ILE A 25 -9.37 -2.25 10.27
CA ILE A 25 -8.51 -3.20 9.57
C ILE A 25 -9.00 -3.25 8.13
N LYS A 26 -8.14 -2.85 7.19
CA LYS A 26 -8.45 -2.91 5.76
C LYS A 26 -8.66 -4.35 5.33
N GLY A 27 -9.73 -4.61 4.58
CA GLY A 27 -10.07 -5.97 4.15
C GLY A 27 -10.74 -6.84 5.21
N LYS A 28 -11.04 -6.30 6.40
CA LYS A 28 -11.69 -7.06 7.50
C LYS A 28 -12.95 -7.78 7.06
N GLY A 29 -12.99 -9.09 7.31
CA GLY A 29 -14.08 -9.99 6.92
C GLY A 29 -13.78 -10.77 5.64
N PHE A 30 -12.64 -10.53 5.00
CA PHE A 30 -12.17 -11.29 3.84
C PHE A 30 -10.76 -11.82 4.12
N ALA A 31 -10.65 -13.11 4.43
CA ALA A 31 -9.41 -13.72 4.91
C ALA A 31 -8.17 -13.47 4.00
N PRO A 32 -8.27 -13.58 2.65
CA PRO A 32 -7.12 -13.28 1.78
C PRO A 32 -6.61 -11.84 1.94
N ALA A 33 -7.50 -10.86 2.11
CA ALA A 33 -7.12 -9.47 2.30
C ALA A 33 -6.54 -9.19 3.69
N GLU A 34 -6.98 -9.92 4.71
CA GLU A 34 -6.42 -9.80 6.06
C GLU A 34 -4.99 -10.37 6.13
N MET A 35 -4.71 -11.46 5.38
CA MET A 35 -3.39 -12.08 5.33
C MET A 35 -2.40 -11.35 4.43
N HIS A 36 -2.86 -10.76 3.33
CA HIS A 36 -2.02 -10.16 2.29
C HIS A 36 -2.47 -8.74 1.93
N ALA A 37 -2.50 -7.84 2.93
CA ALA A 37 -3.07 -6.50 2.81
C ALA A 37 -2.48 -5.66 1.66
N THR A 38 -1.19 -5.81 1.34
CA THR A 38 -0.53 -5.10 0.25
C THR A 38 -1.06 -5.54 -1.12
N GLU A 39 -1.19 -6.83 -1.34
CA GLU A 39 -1.68 -7.40 -2.60
C GLU A 39 -3.16 -7.08 -2.82
N TRP A 40 -3.93 -7.05 -1.72
CA TRP A 40 -5.36 -6.74 -1.71
C TRP A 40 -5.67 -5.25 -1.57
N HIS A 41 -4.67 -4.39 -1.62
CA HIS A 41 -4.89 -2.95 -1.60
C HIS A 41 -5.66 -2.46 -2.83
N ALA A 42 -5.32 -2.99 -4.02
CA ALA A 42 -6.00 -2.77 -5.28
C ALA A 42 -5.92 -4.04 -6.14
N PRO A 43 -6.68 -5.10 -5.80
CA PRO A 43 -6.46 -6.44 -6.35
C PRO A 43 -6.82 -6.58 -7.84
N GLY A 44 -7.50 -5.59 -8.43
CA GLY A 44 -8.08 -5.73 -9.75
C GLY A 44 -9.31 -6.65 -9.74
N LYS A 45 -9.52 -7.39 -10.83
CA LYS A 45 -10.61 -8.38 -10.91
C LYS A 45 -10.22 -9.65 -10.16
N PHE A 46 -11.15 -10.19 -9.39
CA PHE A 46 -10.97 -11.45 -8.66
C PHE A 46 -12.32 -12.15 -8.45
N ASP A 47 -12.29 -13.43 -8.16
CA ASP A 47 -13.47 -14.20 -7.76
C ASP A 47 -13.73 -13.96 -6.26
N PRO A 48 -14.89 -13.42 -5.87
CA PRO A 48 -15.18 -13.11 -4.46
C PRO A 48 -15.41 -14.35 -3.59
N VAL A 49 -15.64 -15.53 -4.18
CA VAL A 49 -15.86 -16.77 -3.46
C VAL A 49 -14.54 -17.47 -3.19
N THR A 50 -13.72 -17.63 -4.22
CA THR A 50 -12.42 -18.36 -4.12
C THR A 50 -11.27 -17.46 -3.71
N GLY A 51 -11.35 -16.14 -3.95
CA GLY A 51 -10.26 -15.21 -3.80
C GLY A 51 -9.22 -15.29 -4.94
N GLU A 52 -9.50 -16.04 -6.01
CA GLU A 52 -8.62 -16.13 -7.16
C GLU A 52 -8.56 -14.80 -7.91
N ARG A 53 -7.34 -14.30 -8.15
CA ARG A 53 -7.12 -13.03 -8.84
C ARG A 53 -6.88 -13.28 -10.33
N PHE A 54 -7.58 -12.53 -11.17
CA PHE A 54 -7.38 -12.55 -12.62
C PHE A 54 -6.19 -11.65 -12.97
N ILE A 55 -4.99 -12.21 -12.97
CA ILE A 55 -3.76 -11.51 -13.34
C ILE A 55 -3.62 -11.58 -14.85
N ALA A 56 -3.50 -10.41 -15.51
CA ALA A 56 -3.25 -10.36 -16.94
C ALA A 56 -1.89 -11.01 -17.27
N ASN A 57 -1.85 -11.78 -18.35
CA ASN A 57 -0.57 -12.27 -18.88
C ASN A 57 0.25 -11.07 -19.36
N THR A 58 1.44 -10.90 -18.77
CA THR A 58 2.39 -9.83 -19.11
C THR A 58 3.59 -10.34 -19.90
N GLU A 59 3.55 -11.61 -20.35
CA GLU A 59 4.61 -12.19 -21.16
C GLU A 59 4.84 -11.39 -22.45
N GLY A 60 6.06 -10.98 -22.70
CA GLY A 60 6.42 -10.13 -23.86
C GLY A 60 6.08 -8.64 -23.72
N MET A 61 5.47 -8.21 -22.62
CA MET A 61 5.24 -6.78 -22.38
C MET A 61 6.51 -6.10 -21.84
N PRO A 62 6.70 -4.81 -22.12
CA PRO A 62 7.78 -4.04 -21.52
C PRO A 62 7.59 -3.94 -19.99
N PRO A 63 8.68 -3.72 -19.22
CA PRO A 63 8.59 -3.55 -17.78
C PRO A 63 7.75 -2.31 -17.44
N LEU A 64 7.13 -2.34 -16.24
CA LEU A 64 6.39 -1.19 -15.74
C LEU A 64 7.33 -0.02 -15.47
N PHE A 65 6.87 1.20 -15.71
CA PHE A 65 7.64 2.42 -15.44
C PHE A 65 8.20 2.48 -14.02
N GLN A 66 7.41 2.06 -13.04
CA GLN A 66 7.84 1.99 -11.64
C GLN A 66 9.03 1.05 -11.42
N ASP A 67 9.07 -0.08 -12.14
CA ASP A 67 10.17 -1.06 -12.00
C ASP A 67 11.44 -0.54 -12.66
N VAL A 68 11.32 0.11 -13.81
CA VAL A 68 12.42 0.83 -14.45
C VAL A 68 12.96 1.90 -13.51
N PHE A 69 12.08 2.73 -12.93
CA PHE A 69 12.47 3.76 -11.97
C PHE A 69 13.21 3.17 -10.76
N GLY A 70 12.65 2.13 -10.13
CA GLY A 70 13.24 1.53 -8.93
C GLY A 70 14.63 0.95 -9.19
N ASN A 71 14.82 0.26 -10.31
CA ASN A 71 16.11 -0.31 -10.69
C ASN A 71 17.13 0.79 -11.04
N THR A 72 16.74 1.77 -11.85
CA THR A 72 17.61 2.91 -12.19
C THR A 72 18.01 3.72 -10.95
N LEU A 73 17.10 3.91 -10.00
CA LEU A 73 17.42 4.60 -8.74
C LEU A 73 18.49 3.85 -7.95
N VAL A 74 18.45 2.53 -7.93
CA VAL A 74 19.50 1.72 -7.30
C VAL A 74 20.83 1.88 -8.00
N GLU A 75 20.88 1.76 -9.33
CA GLU A 75 22.11 1.95 -10.12
C GLU A 75 22.74 3.33 -9.86
N LEU A 76 21.93 4.38 -9.86
CA LEU A 76 22.41 5.73 -9.57
C LEU A 76 22.91 5.88 -8.13
N ALA A 77 22.23 5.25 -7.17
CA ALA A 77 22.65 5.28 -5.76
C ALA A 77 23.93 4.46 -5.52
N GLU A 78 24.16 3.39 -6.27
CA GLU A 78 25.45 2.66 -6.27
C GLU A 78 26.60 3.55 -6.76
N ALA A 79 26.36 4.28 -7.84
CA ALA A 79 27.37 5.17 -8.42
C ALA A 79 27.58 6.47 -7.61
N ASN A 80 26.60 6.94 -6.87
CA ASN A 80 26.67 8.20 -6.14
C ASN A 80 26.16 8.06 -4.70
N PRO A 81 27.04 8.15 -3.67
CA PRO A 81 26.63 8.01 -2.27
C PRO A 81 25.73 9.13 -1.73
N LYS A 82 25.58 10.22 -2.46
CA LYS A 82 24.70 11.35 -2.06
C LYS A 82 23.24 11.14 -2.46
N ILE A 83 22.93 10.14 -3.28
CA ILE A 83 21.56 9.84 -3.66
C ILE A 83 20.86 9.10 -2.53
N VAL A 84 19.75 9.64 -2.11
CA VAL A 84 18.82 9.06 -1.11
C VAL A 84 17.41 9.04 -1.69
N GLY A 85 16.59 8.10 -1.24
CA GLY A 85 15.19 7.97 -1.63
C GLY A 85 14.27 8.26 -0.44
N VAL A 86 13.26 9.10 -0.64
CA VAL A 86 12.22 9.37 0.34
C VAL A 86 10.85 9.19 -0.32
N THR A 87 9.98 8.39 0.29
CA THR A 87 8.61 8.24 -0.16
C THR A 87 7.66 8.43 1.02
N PRO A 88 6.61 9.25 0.91
CA PRO A 88 5.65 9.46 2.01
C PRO A 88 4.75 8.26 2.23
N ALA A 89 4.59 7.39 1.22
CA ALA A 89 3.78 6.18 1.25
C ALA A 89 4.06 5.29 0.03
N MET A 90 3.53 4.07 0.05
CA MET A 90 3.50 3.14 -1.08
C MET A 90 4.88 2.80 -1.69
N PRO A 91 5.86 2.36 -0.89
CA PRO A 91 7.19 2.03 -1.41
C PRO A 91 7.16 0.96 -2.52
N SER A 92 6.24 0.00 -2.46
CA SER A 92 6.05 -1.00 -3.51
C SER A 92 5.41 -0.43 -4.78
N GLY A 93 4.52 0.56 -4.65
CA GLY A 93 3.85 1.18 -5.79
C GLY A 93 4.74 2.08 -6.63
N CYS A 94 5.85 2.56 -6.08
CA CYS A 94 6.88 3.33 -6.78
C CYS A 94 8.22 2.57 -6.88
N SER A 95 8.24 1.29 -6.56
CA SER A 95 9.42 0.41 -6.52
C SER A 95 10.59 0.92 -5.66
N MET A 96 10.33 1.83 -4.72
CA MET A 96 11.31 2.27 -3.71
C MET A 96 11.71 1.14 -2.74
N ASN A 97 10.85 0.12 -2.59
CA ASN A 97 11.17 -1.09 -1.84
C ASN A 97 12.45 -1.78 -2.33
N ILE A 98 12.83 -1.63 -3.60
CA ILE A 98 14.08 -2.17 -4.17
C ILE A 98 15.28 -1.45 -3.51
N LEU A 99 15.27 -0.11 -3.49
CA LEU A 99 16.31 0.67 -2.81
C LEU A 99 16.33 0.41 -1.30
N MET A 100 15.15 0.35 -0.66
CA MET A 100 15.02 0.05 0.76
C MET A 100 15.63 -1.30 1.14
N SER A 101 15.47 -2.31 0.28
CA SER A 101 16.04 -3.64 0.48
C SER A 101 17.56 -3.67 0.31
N LYS A 102 18.08 -3.01 -0.74
CA LYS A 102 19.52 -3.01 -1.05
C LYS A 102 20.30 -2.02 -0.19
N MET A 103 19.73 -0.86 0.09
CA MET A 103 20.39 0.26 0.77
C MET A 103 19.48 0.88 1.85
N PRO A 104 19.15 0.16 2.93
CA PRO A 104 18.17 0.60 3.93
C PRO A 104 18.53 1.93 4.61
N LYS A 105 19.82 2.28 4.68
CA LYS A 105 20.28 3.55 5.24
C LYS A 105 20.09 4.75 4.31
N ARG A 106 19.72 4.51 3.05
CA ARG A 106 19.55 5.54 2.02
C ARG A 106 18.11 5.70 1.56
N ALA A 107 17.20 4.95 2.15
CA ALA A 107 15.79 5.04 1.80
C ALA A 107 14.96 5.11 3.07
N SER A 108 13.96 5.99 3.08
CA SER A 108 13.01 6.12 4.17
C SER A 108 11.58 6.37 3.68
N MET A 109 10.66 6.13 4.58
CA MET A 109 9.23 6.39 4.42
C MET A 109 8.77 7.35 5.52
#